data_6092c0d5c9a9701df6dc69ce51c0f1e0
#
_entry.id   6092c0d5c9a9701df6dc69ce51c0f1e0
#
_cell.length_a   1.000
_cell.length_b   1.000
_cell.length_c   1.000
_cell.angle_alpha   90.00
_cell.angle_beta   90.00
_cell.angle_gamma   90.00
#
_symmetry.space_group_name_H-M   'P 1'
#
loop_
_entity.id
_entity.type
_entity.pdbx_description
1 polymer ?
#
loop_
_entity_poly.entity_id
_entity_poly.type
_entity_poly.pdbx_seq_one_letter_code
_entity_poly.pdbx_strand_id
1 'polypeptide(L)'
;MAFAQRLAVQPSLAPGRLALQGPLGAGKTTFTRHLLRALGVQGPIKSPTYAVLEPHQADAAHGGFEVLHFDAYRLNDPQEWDDAGFRELWDGPGLKLCEWPERVPELAHAVDWWLRIEPQADGSRDWHLSAPTERGAQWLRAVNA
;
A
#
# COMPACT_ATOMS: atom_id res chain seq x y z
N MET A 1 -8.29 -1.45 12.96
CA MET A 1 -6.88 -1.16 13.27
C MET A 1 -6.69 0.35 13.36
N ALA A 2 -6.35 0.86 14.57
CA ALA A 2 -6.22 2.30 14.82
C ALA A 2 -5.11 2.96 13.98
N PHE A 3 -4.05 2.23 13.72
CA PHE A 3 -2.92 2.66 12.90
C PHE A 3 -3.35 3.02 11.47
N ALA A 4 -4.14 2.16 10.83
CA ALA A 4 -4.66 2.43 9.48
C ALA A 4 -5.62 3.62 9.49
N GLN A 5 -6.43 3.76 10.53
CA GLN A 5 -7.36 4.89 10.68
C GLN A 5 -6.60 6.22 10.83
N ARG A 6 -5.51 6.23 11.57
CA ARG A 6 -4.67 7.43 11.72
C ARG A 6 -3.99 7.82 10.44
N LEU A 7 -3.56 6.82 9.65
CA LEU A 7 -2.98 7.07 8.35
C LEU A 7 -4.02 7.63 7.37
N ALA A 8 -5.23 7.09 7.39
CA ALA A 8 -6.30 7.46 6.46
C ALA A 8 -6.70 8.94 6.53
N VAL A 9 -6.49 9.59 7.69
CA VAL A 9 -6.86 11.00 7.86
C VAL A 9 -5.75 11.98 7.47
N GLN A 10 -4.61 11.50 6.98
CA GLN A 10 -3.50 12.38 6.60
C GLN A 10 -3.84 13.13 5.29
N PRO A 11 -3.74 14.48 5.28
CA PRO A 11 -4.10 15.27 4.10
C PRO A 11 -3.22 14.98 2.88
N SER A 12 -1.98 14.57 3.11
CA SER A 12 -1.00 14.31 2.05
C SER A 12 -0.96 12.84 1.63
N LEU A 13 -1.97 12.03 1.98
CA LEU A 13 -1.96 10.60 1.68
C LEU A 13 -1.91 10.34 0.17
N ALA A 14 -2.63 11.10 -0.61
CA ALA A 14 -2.51 11.07 -2.07
C ALA A 14 -1.68 12.28 -2.52
N PRO A 15 -0.72 12.10 -3.43
CA PRO A 15 -0.37 10.92 -4.25
C PRO A 15 0.69 10.00 -3.62
N GLY A 16 0.47 9.53 -2.42
CA GLY A 16 1.41 8.68 -1.69
C GLY A 16 1.60 7.29 -2.26
N ARG A 17 2.67 6.63 -1.84
CA ARG A 17 3.05 5.28 -2.28
C ARG A 17 3.46 4.45 -1.08
N LEU A 18 2.83 3.28 -0.95
CA LEU A 18 3.06 2.34 0.15
C LEU A 18 3.51 1.00 -0.42
N ALA A 19 4.62 0.48 0.08
CA ALA A 19 5.10 -0.85 -0.25
C ALA A 19 4.86 -1.78 0.95
N LEU A 20 4.26 -2.94 0.71
CA LEU A 20 3.89 -3.91 1.74
C LEU A 20 4.60 -5.23 1.46
N GLN A 21 5.55 -5.58 2.30
CA GLN A 21 6.38 -6.77 2.16
C GLN A 21 6.10 -7.76 3.27
N GLY A 22 6.11 -9.04 2.94
CA GLY A 22 5.91 -10.12 3.90
C GLY A 22 5.51 -11.40 3.20
N PRO A 23 5.69 -12.56 3.84
CA PRO A 23 5.28 -13.83 3.25
C PRO A 23 3.75 -13.91 3.10
N LEU A 24 3.29 -14.93 2.39
CA LEU A 24 1.85 -15.23 2.28
C LEU A 24 1.26 -15.38 3.68
N GLY A 25 0.09 -14.78 3.91
CA GLY A 25 -0.57 -14.84 5.21
C GLY A 25 0.00 -13.90 6.27
N ALA A 26 0.96 -13.02 5.94
CA ALA A 26 1.57 -12.12 6.91
C ALA A 26 0.64 -11.00 7.37
N GLY A 27 -0.39 -10.66 6.59
CA GLY A 27 -1.33 -9.59 6.92
C GLY A 27 -1.28 -8.38 5.99
N LYS A 28 -0.59 -8.48 4.86
CA LYS A 28 -0.50 -7.37 3.87
C LYS A 28 -1.87 -6.96 3.36
N THR A 29 -2.67 -7.93 2.93
CA THR A 29 -4.02 -7.68 2.42
C THR A 29 -4.94 -7.21 3.55
N THR A 30 -4.76 -7.73 4.75
CA THR A 30 -5.53 -7.29 5.92
C THR A 30 -5.28 -5.83 6.23
N PHE A 31 -4.03 -5.39 6.24
CA PHE A 31 -3.68 -3.97 6.42
C PHE A 31 -4.33 -3.11 5.33
N THR A 32 -4.19 -3.52 4.06
CA THR A 32 -4.78 -2.79 2.94
C THR A 32 -6.29 -2.66 3.10
N ARG A 33 -6.97 -3.75 3.48
CA ARG A 33 -8.42 -3.73 3.70
C ARG A 33 -8.80 -2.75 4.79
N HIS A 34 -8.09 -2.73 5.92
CA HIS A 34 -8.36 -1.78 7.00
C HIS A 34 -8.18 -0.34 6.52
N LEU A 35 -7.12 -0.06 5.77
CA LEU A 35 -6.88 1.28 5.23
C LEU A 35 -7.98 1.70 4.25
N LEU A 36 -8.35 0.83 3.33
CA LEU A 36 -9.40 1.11 2.36
C LEU A 36 -10.74 1.38 3.04
N ARG A 37 -11.10 0.58 4.06
CA ARG A 37 -12.33 0.82 4.84
C ARG A 37 -12.28 2.15 5.58
N ALA A 38 -11.12 2.49 6.15
CA ALA A 38 -10.93 3.78 6.83
C ALA A 38 -11.05 4.96 5.87
N LEU A 39 -10.75 4.75 4.57
CA LEU A 39 -10.92 5.76 3.52
C LEU A 39 -12.34 5.79 2.95
N GLY A 40 -13.26 4.99 3.49
CA GLY A 40 -14.65 4.98 3.09
C GLY A 40 -14.95 4.18 1.82
N VAL A 41 -14.05 3.29 1.42
CA VAL A 41 -14.29 2.41 0.26
C VAL A 41 -15.47 1.49 0.57
N GLN A 42 -16.45 1.47 -0.32
CA GLN A 42 -17.67 0.68 -0.20
C GLN A 42 -17.56 -0.61 -1.01
N GLY A 43 -18.38 -1.61 -0.65
CA GLY A 43 -18.47 -2.87 -1.36
C GLY A 43 -17.35 -3.84 -1.04
N PRO A 44 -17.28 -4.97 -1.76
CA PRO A 44 -16.27 -5.99 -1.52
C PRO A 44 -14.87 -5.48 -1.85
N ILE A 45 -13.91 -5.76 -0.96
CA ILE A 45 -12.50 -5.49 -1.20
C ILE A 45 -11.82 -6.82 -1.50
N LYS A 46 -11.39 -6.99 -2.74
CA LYS A 46 -10.74 -8.21 -3.20
C LYS A 46 -9.23 -7.99 -3.27
N SER A 47 -8.47 -9.03 -2.92
CA SER A 47 -7.05 -9.06 -3.25
C SER A 47 -6.91 -9.22 -4.76
N PRO A 48 -5.95 -8.51 -5.41
CA PRO A 48 -5.73 -8.65 -6.85
C PRO A 48 -5.01 -9.96 -7.18
N THR A 49 -5.66 -11.10 -6.91
CA THR A 49 -5.06 -12.44 -7.02
C THR A 49 -4.77 -12.83 -8.47
N TYR A 50 -5.65 -12.47 -9.39
CA TYR A 50 -5.53 -12.80 -10.81
C TYR A 50 -5.18 -11.57 -11.66
N ALA A 51 -5.68 -10.40 -11.28
CA ALA A 51 -5.29 -9.13 -11.86
C ALA A 51 -4.22 -8.53 -10.96
N VAL A 52 -3.13 -8.02 -11.52
CA VAL A 52 -2.06 -7.41 -10.73
C VAL A 52 -2.49 -6.09 -10.09
N LEU A 53 -3.59 -5.50 -10.55
CA LEU A 53 -4.09 -4.21 -10.10
C LEU A 53 -5.58 -4.27 -9.81
N GLU A 54 -5.98 -3.72 -8.66
CA GLU A 54 -7.39 -3.53 -8.28
C GLU A 54 -7.59 -2.06 -7.90
N PRO A 55 -8.41 -1.29 -8.65
CA PRO A 55 -8.68 0.11 -8.32
C PRO A 55 -9.81 0.23 -7.29
N HIS A 56 -9.72 1.27 -6.45
CA HIS A 56 -10.74 1.63 -5.47
C HIS A 56 -10.90 3.15 -5.45
N GLN A 57 -11.95 3.63 -4.80
CA GLN A 57 -12.24 5.05 -4.70
C GLN A 57 -12.45 5.43 -3.23
N ALA A 58 -11.62 6.31 -2.69
CA ALA A 58 -11.85 6.91 -1.38
C ALA A 58 -13.11 7.78 -1.45
N ASP A 59 -13.84 7.89 -0.34
CA ASP A 59 -15.06 8.71 -0.34
C ASP A 59 -14.71 10.21 -0.34
N ALA A 60 -15.73 11.06 -0.58
CA ALA A 60 -15.54 12.49 -0.65
C ALA A 60 -15.04 13.10 0.66
N ALA A 61 -15.43 12.53 1.80
CA ALA A 61 -14.99 12.99 3.12
C ALA A 61 -13.50 12.77 3.35
N HIS A 62 -12.90 11.82 2.64
CA HIS A 62 -11.48 11.48 2.71
C HIS A 62 -10.68 11.96 1.49
N GLY A 63 -11.24 12.86 0.69
CA GLY A 63 -10.55 13.48 -0.44
C GLY A 63 -10.98 13.00 -1.81
N GLY A 64 -11.77 11.93 -1.93
CA GLY A 64 -12.33 11.45 -3.18
C GLY A 64 -11.31 10.97 -4.22
N PHE A 65 -10.09 10.62 -3.79
CA PHE A 65 -9.04 10.20 -4.72
C PHE A 65 -9.13 8.71 -5.04
N GLU A 66 -8.52 8.33 -6.15
CA GLU A 66 -8.39 6.94 -6.54
C GLU A 66 -7.32 6.24 -5.71
N VAL A 67 -7.55 4.99 -5.36
CA VAL A 67 -6.58 4.12 -4.69
C VAL A 67 -6.28 2.96 -5.62
N LEU A 68 -5.01 2.74 -5.93
CA LEU A 68 -4.55 1.65 -6.79
C LEU A 68 -3.84 0.62 -5.92
N HIS A 69 -4.41 -0.57 -5.84
CA HIS A 69 -3.84 -1.69 -5.08
C HIS A 69 -3.19 -2.66 -6.05
N PHE A 70 -1.87 -2.71 -6.05
CA PHE A 70 -1.07 -3.62 -6.87
C PHE A 70 -0.64 -4.83 -6.06
N ASP A 71 -0.53 -5.97 -6.72
CA ASP A 71 0.09 -7.17 -6.18
C ASP A 71 1.05 -7.75 -7.20
N ALA A 72 2.35 -7.66 -6.92
CA ALA A 72 3.39 -8.08 -7.85
C ALA A 72 3.79 -9.55 -7.68
N TYR A 73 3.07 -10.33 -6.86
CA TYR A 73 3.43 -11.72 -6.58
C TYR A 73 3.57 -12.57 -7.83
N ARG A 74 2.70 -12.36 -8.84
CA ARG A 74 2.66 -13.17 -10.06
C ARG A 74 3.57 -12.66 -11.17
N LEU A 75 4.27 -11.56 -10.96
CA LEU A 75 5.23 -11.09 -11.96
C LEU A 75 6.45 -12.01 -11.99
N ASN A 76 6.77 -12.52 -13.17
CA ASN A 76 7.94 -13.37 -13.38
C ASN A 76 9.19 -12.55 -13.69
N ASP A 77 9.01 -11.36 -14.25
CA ASP A 77 10.09 -10.46 -14.68
C ASP A 77 9.68 -9.03 -14.35
N PRO A 78 10.57 -8.19 -13.75
CA PRO A 78 10.25 -6.78 -13.49
C PRO A 78 9.83 -6.00 -14.75
N GLN A 79 10.25 -6.41 -15.93
CA GLN A 79 9.85 -5.78 -17.19
C GLN A 79 8.33 -5.87 -17.43
N GLU A 80 7.66 -6.89 -16.90
CA GLU A 80 6.20 -7.02 -17.03
C GLU A 80 5.47 -5.84 -16.42
N TRP A 81 6.01 -5.26 -15.34
CA TRP A 81 5.48 -4.05 -14.70
C TRP A 81 5.44 -2.87 -15.66
N ASP A 82 6.56 -2.62 -16.35
CA ASP A 82 6.66 -1.54 -17.33
C ASP A 82 5.79 -1.82 -18.55
N ASP A 83 5.79 -3.06 -19.04
CA ASP A 83 5.02 -3.45 -20.22
C ASP A 83 3.51 -3.31 -20.01
N ALA A 84 3.03 -3.49 -18.79
CA ALA A 84 1.63 -3.32 -18.45
C ALA A 84 1.22 -1.85 -18.23
N GLY A 85 2.17 -0.91 -18.28
CA GLY A 85 1.90 0.51 -18.04
C GLY A 85 1.77 0.87 -16.55
N PHE A 86 2.17 -0.01 -15.65
CA PHE A 86 2.00 0.20 -14.20
C PHE A 86 2.95 1.25 -13.65
N ARG A 87 4.09 1.47 -14.30
CA ARG A 87 5.03 2.52 -13.88
C ARG A 87 4.39 3.91 -13.89
N GLU A 88 3.67 4.23 -14.96
CA GLU A 88 2.96 5.51 -15.08
C GLU A 88 1.87 5.66 -14.03
N LEU A 89 1.14 4.57 -13.76
CA LEU A 89 0.10 4.56 -12.74
C LEU A 89 0.71 4.73 -11.33
N TRP A 90 1.83 4.08 -11.06
CA TRP A 90 2.53 4.19 -9.79
C TRP A 90 3.02 5.62 -9.54
N ASP A 91 3.48 6.29 -10.58
CA ASP A 91 3.99 7.66 -10.51
C ASP A 91 2.88 8.72 -10.60
N GLY A 92 1.65 8.30 -10.89
CA GLY A 92 0.52 9.19 -11.12
C GLY A 92 -0.20 9.63 -9.85
N PRO A 93 -1.38 10.27 -10.01
CA PRO A 93 -2.17 10.74 -8.87
C PRO A 93 -2.78 9.58 -8.09
N GLY A 94 -3.38 9.90 -6.94
CA GLY A 94 -4.04 8.92 -6.08
C GLY A 94 -3.07 8.26 -5.10
N LEU A 95 -3.61 7.38 -4.29
CA LEU A 95 -2.82 6.57 -3.35
C LEU A 95 -2.49 5.23 -4.02
N LYS A 96 -1.22 4.82 -3.94
CA LYS A 96 -0.78 3.55 -4.50
C LYS A 96 -0.24 2.65 -3.41
N LEU A 97 -0.67 1.38 -3.43
CA LEU A 97 -0.21 0.34 -2.52
C LEU A 97 0.31 -0.83 -3.37
N CYS A 98 1.44 -1.40 -3.00
CA CYS A 98 1.98 -2.56 -3.71
C CYS A 98 2.37 -3.65 -2.72
N GLU A 99 1.75 -4.83 -2.84
CA GLU A 99 2.18 -6.05 -2.18
C GLU A 99 3.26 -6.72 -3.04
N TRP A 100 4.21 -7.41 -2.40
CA TRP A 100 5.36 -8.03 -3.04
C TRP A 100 6.22 -7.02 -3.83
N PRO A 101 6.55 -5.86 -3.21
CA PRO A 101 7.28 -4.82 -3.92
C PRO A 101 8.70 -5.24 -4.32
N GLU A 102 9.26 -6.24 -3.64
CA GLU A 102 10.58 -6.78 -3.95
C GLU A 102 10.66 -7.41 -5.36
N ARG A 103 9.49 -7.75 -5.94
CA ARG A 103 9.40 -8.23 -7.33
C ARG A 103 9.63 -7.12 -8.36
N VAL A 104 9.55 -5.87 -7.93
CA VAL A 104 9.74 -4.69 -8.78
C VAL A 104 10.74 -3.76 -8.09
N PRO A 105 12.05 -4.03 -8.21
CA PRO A 105 13.07 -3.30 -7.44
C PRO A 105 13.06 -1.79 -7.63
N GLU A 106 12.63 -1.30 -8.80
CA GLU A 106 12.56 0.14 -9.08
C GLU A 106 11.59 0.89 -8.17
N LEU A 107 10.63 0.22 -7.53
CA LEU A 107 9.69 0.87 -6.62
C LEU A 107 10.38 1.46 -5.39
N ALA A 108 11.52 0.89 -4.98
CA ALA A 108 12.22 1.30 -3.76
C ALA A 108 12.66 2.76 -3.79
N HIS A 109 12.79 3.37 -4.98
CA HIS A 109 13.27 4.74 -5.12
C HIS A 109 12.22 5.81 -4.83
N ALA A 110 10.94 5.44 -4.74
CA ALA A 110 9.87 6.43 -4.69
C ALA A 110 8.75 6.08 -3.71
N VAL A 111 9.00 5.21 -2.73
CA VAL A 111 7.98 4.87 -1.73
C VAL A 111 8.07 5.81 -0.54
N ASP A 112 6.89 6.18 -0.02
CA ASP A 112 6.78 7.00 1.18
C ASP A 112 6.86 6.12 2.43
N TRP A 113 6.27 4.93 2.41
CA TRP A 113 6.39 3.92 3.44
C TRP A 113 6.73 2.56 2.83
N TRP A 114 7.73 1.89 3.40
CA TRP A 114 8.00 0.47 3.16
C TRP A 114 7.70 -0.25 4.45
N LEU A 115 6.63 -1.05 4.45
CA LEU A 115 6.17 -1.79 5.60
C LEU A 115 6.47 -3.27 5.41
N ARG A 116 7.28 -3.83 6.30
CA ARG A 116 7.62 -5.26 6.29
C ARG A 116 6.98 -5.93 7.48
N ILE A 117 6.22 -6.99 7.23
CA ILE A 117 5.49 -7.75 8.25
C ILE A 117 6.13 -9.12 8.38
N GLU A 118 6.59 -9.45 9.60
CA GLU A 118 7.23 -10.73 9.91
C GLU A 118 6.37 -11.51 10.90
N PRO A 119 5.74 -12.63 10.48
CA PRO A 119 5.07 -13.53 11.41
C PRO A 119 6.07 -14.17 12.35
N GLN A 120 5.71 -14.29 13.63
CA GLN A 120 6.53 -14.93 14.64
C GLN A 120 5.97 -16.32 14.98
N ALA A 121 6.82 -17.15 15.60
CA ALA A 121 6.46 -18.54 15.96
C ALA A 121 5.29 -18.61 16.95
N ASP A 122 5.09 -17.58 17.77
CA ASP A 122 4.01 -17.51 18.75
C ASP A 122 2.68 -16.99 18.19
N GLY A 123 2.61 -16.74 16.85
CA GLY A 123 1.43 -16.21 16.18
C GLY A 123 1.36 -14.69 16.14
N SER A 124 2.27 -14.00 16.82
CA SER A 124 2.37 -12.55 16.72
C SER A 124 3.04 -12.13 15.42
N ARG A 125 3.01 -10.83 15.12
CA ARG A 125 3.65 -10.25 13.94
C ARG A 125 4.48 -9.06 14.34
N ASP A 126 5.71 -8.99 13.83
CA ASP A 126 6.56 -7.82 13.96
C ASP A 126 6.41 -6.96 12.72
N TRP A 127 6.25 -5.66 12.92
CA TRP A 127 6.06 -4.68 11.86
C TRP A 127 7.28 -3.76 11.83
N HIS A 128 7.94 -3.70 10.68
CA HIS A 128 9.11 -2.85 10.48
C HIS A 128 8.77 -1.81 9.42
N LEU A 129 8.86 -0.55 9.78
CA LEU A 129 8.45 0.55 8.92
C LEU A 129 9.65 1.44 8.59
N SER A 130 9.86 1.67 7.30
CA SER A 130 10.81 2.64 6.78
C SER A 130 10.03 3.77 6.10
N ALA A 131 10.42 5.01 6.36
CA ALA A 131 9.79 6.20 5.81
C ALA A 131 10.86 7.05 5.11
N PRO A 132 11.26 6.68 3.88
CA PRO A 132 12.41 7.31 3.22
C PRO A 132 12.16 8.71 2.67
N THR A 133 10.89 9.15 2.62
CA THR A 133 10.55 10.50 2.14
C THR A 133 10.08 11.39 3.28
N GLU A 134 10.09 12.72 3.08
CA GLU A 134 9.54 13.66 4.06
C GLU A 134 8.04 13.44 4.26
N ARG A 135 7.30 13.13 3.19
CA ARG A 135 5.87 12.79 3.29
C ARG A 135 5.67 11.58 4.19
N GLY A 136 6.44 10.52 3.99
CA GLY A 136 6.36 9.33 4.83
C GLY A 136 6.76 9.61 6.28
N ALA A 137 7.75 10.46 6.50
CA ALA A 137 8.16 10.87 7.84
C ALA A 137 7.05 11.65 8.55
N GLN A 138 6.33 12.51 7.84
CA GLN A 138 5.17 13.24 8.39
C GLN A 138 4.07 12.27 8.81
N TRP A 139 3.76 11.27 7.98
CA TRP A 139 2.77 10.26 8.31
C TRP A 139 3.17 9.48 9.56
N LEU A 140 4.45 9.12 9.66
CA LEU A 140 4.95 8.36 10.80
C LEU A 140 4.80 9.15 12.11
N ARG A 141 5.13 10.42 12.10
CA ARG A 141 4.95 11.31 13.26
C ARG A 141 3.47 11.39 13.64
N ALA A 142 2.59 11.53 12.66
CA ALA A 142 1.15 11.66 12.90
C ALA A 142 0.54 10.38 13.48
N VAL A 143 0.92 9.20 13.01
CA VAL A 143 0.34 7.95 13.53
C VAL A 143 0.88 7.59 14.92
N ASN A 144 2.03 8.11 15.29
CA ASN A 144 2.64 7.91 16.61
C ASN A 144 2.29 9.01 17.63
N ALA A 145 1.59 10.03 17.20
CA ALA A 145 1.22 11.14 18.08
C ALA A 145 0.14 10.79 19.10
#